data_05ecf8419dc2bd07c458fb2599ee95e2
#
_entry.id   05ecf8419dc2bd07c458fb2599ee95e2
#
_cell.length_a   1.000
_cell.length_b   1.000
_cell.length_c   1.000
_cell.angle_alpha   90.00
_cell.angle_beta   90.00
_cell.angle_gamma   90.00
#
_symmetry.space_group_name_H-M   'P 1'
#
loop_
_entity.id
_entity.type
_entity.pdbx_description
1 polymer ?
#
loop_
_entity_poly.entity_id
_entity_poly.type
_entity_poly.pdbx_seq_one_letter_code
_entity_poly.pdbx_strand_id
1 'polypeptide(L)'
;MFAGLTNRLTKSMSVLKSAIVPAILLMALTSFKPDTGTDPYAKYPKYNGKLGVFYSHKSTNFRVWAPMATEVKLRLYDAGNGGEAVKEIDLGKKAKGLWETTVREDIKNKYYTFQVMQDGKWSLEVPDIYAKAVGVNGHRGMVVDMRDTDPVGWSKDKSPKLKHPTDAVIYELHIRDISEDPNSGIKNKGKFLGLTETGTKTPDGKATGLDHLKELGITHVHLLPSFDYNS
;
A
#
# COMPACT_ATOMS: atom_id res chain seq x y z
N MET A 1 -13.55 38.95 -61.14
CA MET A 1 -14.21 37.65 -61.03
C MET A 1 -13.62 36.80 -59.87
N PHE A 2 -13.06 37.40 -58.82
CA PHE A 2 -12.42 36.72 -57.71
C PHE A 2 -13.03 37.00 -56.32
N ALA A 3 -13.98 37.93 -56.24
CA ALA A 3 -14.61 38.31 -54.94
C ALA A 3 -15.70 37.34 -54.45
N GLY A 4 -16.21 36.47 -55.32
CA GLY A 4 -17.32 35.56 -54.97
C GLY A 4 -16.88 34.20 -54.38
N LEU A 5 -15.64 33.81 -54.57
CA LEU A 5 -15.15 32.48 -54.10
C LEU A 5 -14.73 32.51 -52.63
N THR A 6 -14.15 33.62 -52.19
CA THR A 6 -13.71 33.78 -50.77
C THR A 6 -14.86 33.81 -49.79
N ASN A 7 -16.00 34.39 -50.17
CA ASN A 7 -17.19 34.51 -49.28
C ASN A 7 -17.94 33.17 -49.12
N ARG A 8 -17.82 32.24 -50.06
CA ARG A 8 -18.42 30.89 -49.93
C ARG A 8 -17.59 29.98 -49.02
N LEU A 9 -16.24 30.08 -49.11
CA LEU A 9 -15.37 29.26 -48.26
C LEU A 9 -15.40 29.69 -46.78
N THR A 10 -15.46 31.00 -46.49
CA THR A 10 -15.54 31.48 -45.12
C THR A 10 -16.89 31.17 -44.47
N LYS A 11 -18.00 31.16 -45.23
CA LYS A 11 -19.33 30.77 -44.72
C LYS A 11 -19.41 29.25 -44.45
N SER A 12 -18.77 28.43 -45.29
CA SER A 12 -18.70 26.99 -45.08
C SER A 12 -17.87 26.62 -43.86
N MET A 13 -16.72 27.31 -43.65
CA MET A 13 -15.88 27.07 -42.47
C MET A 13 -16.52 27.56 -41.16
N SER A 14 -17.35 28.62 -41.16
CA SER A 14 -18.04 29.09 -39.97
C SER A 14 -19.18 28.16 -39.56
N VAL A 15 -19.91 27.59 -40.50
CA VAL A 15 -20.95 26.59 -40.24
C VAL A 15 -20.33 25.27 -39.75
N LEU A 16 -19.17 24.88 -40.28
CA LEU A 16 -18.46 23.69 -39.86
C LEU A 16 -17.91 23.81 -38.41
N LYS A 17 -17.38 24.99 -38.05
CA LYS A 17 -16.95 25.29 -36.68
C LYS A 17 -18.12 25.32 -35.69
N SER A 18 -19.28 25.88 -36.07
CA SER A 18 -20.48 25.90 -35.22
C SER A 18 -21.10 24.51 -34.97
N ALA A 19 -20.90 23.57 -35.90
CA ALA A 19 -21.46 22.22 -35.75
C ALA A 19 -20.50 21.23 -35.01
N ILE A 20 -19.20 21.44 -35.17
CA ILE A 20 -18.18 20.53 -34.57
C ILE A 20 -18.09 20.71 -33.04
N VAL A 21 -18.13 21.97 -32.56
CA VAL A 21 -18.02 22.22 -31.10
C VAL A 21 -19.18 21.59 -30.30
N PRO A 22 -20.45 21.73 -30.66
CA PRO A 22 -21.54 21.07 -29.93
C PRO A 22 -21.50 19.54 -30.11
N ALA A 23 -21.04 19.01 -31.25
CA ALA A 23 -20.92 17.56 -31.45
C ALA A 23 -19.82 16.95 -30.58
N ILE A 24 -18.67 17.62 -30.42
CA ILE A 24 -17.58 17.18 -29.52
C ILE A 24 -18.06 17.28 -28.05
N LEU A 25 -18.77 18.33 -27.69
CA LEU A 25 -19.33 18.49 -26.35
C LEU A 25 -20.39 17.41 -26.07
N LEU A 26 -21.22 17.07 -27.03
CA LEU A 26 -22.23 16.03 -26.91
C LEU A 26 -21.57 14.63 -26.82
N MET A 27 -20.50 14.36 -27.55
CA MET A 27 -19.71 13.12 -27.42
C MET A 27 -19.00 13.03 -26.06
N ALA A 28 -18.47 14.14 -25.54
CA ALA A 28 -17.87 14.17 -24.22
C ALA A 28 -18.89 13.89 -23.11
N LEU A 29 -20.14 14.37 -23.27
CA LEU A 29 -21.23 14.10 -22.32
C LEU A 29 -21.80 12.67 -22.44
N THR A 30 -21.71 12.05 -23.61
CA THR A 30 -22.18 10.66 -23.78
C THR A 30 -21.16 9.61 -23.37
N SER A 31 -19.86 9.97 -23.26
CA SER A 31 -18.84 9.05 -22.79
C SER A 31 -18.78 8.95 -21.25
N PHE A 32 -19.40 9.87 -20.53
CA PHE A 32 -19.60 9.76 -19.10
C PHE A 32 -20.97 9.12 -18.80
N LYS A 33 -21.16 7.87 -19.18
CA LYS A 33 -22.17 7.07 -18.48
C LYS A 33 -21.60 6.81 -17.09
N PRO A 34 -22.23 7.31 -16.01
CA PRO A 34 -21.90 6.77 -14.70
C PRO A 34 -22.09 5.26 -14.82
N ASP A 35 -21.08 4.52 -14.42
CA ASP A 35 -21.20 3.06 -14.31
C ASP A 35 -22.34 2.81 -13.31
N THR A 36 -23.55 2.61 -13.83
CA THR A 36 -24.71 2.16 -13.07
C THR A 36 -24.62 0.66 -12.84
N GLY A 37 -23.42 0.08 -13.03
CA GLY A 37 -23.14 -1.30 -12.71
C GLY A 37 -23.57 -1.54 -11.28
N THR A 38 -24.59 -2.34 -11.11
CA THR A 38 -24.97 -2.85 -9.80
C THR A 38 -23.73 -3.51 -9.21
N ASP A 39 -23.27 -3.02 -8.06
CA ASP A 39 -22.15 -3.61 -7.33
C ASP A 39 -22.31 -5.14 -7.32
N PRO A 40 -21.46 -5.91 -8.02
CA PRO A 40 -21.60 -7.36 -8.11
C PRO A 40 -21.54 -8.03 -6.74
N TYR A 41 -21.05 -7.32 -5.75
CA TYR A 41 -20.93 -7.76 -4.36
C TYR A 41 -22.12 -7.33 -3.49
N ALA A 42 -23.05 -6.52 -3.98
CA ALA A 42 -24.20 -6.01 -3.21
C ALA A 42 -25.08 -7.14 -2.62
N LYS A 43 -25.09 -8.31 -3.24
CA LYS A 43 -25.82 -9.50 -2.77
C LYS A 43 -25.21 -10.16 -1.54
N TYR A 44 -23.94 -9.85 -1.21
CA TYR A 44 -23.27 -10.45 -0.07
C TYR A 44 -23.47 -9.64 1.21
N PRO A 45 -23.57 -10.31 2.36
CA PRO A 45 -23.76 -9.63 3.62
C PRO A 45 -22.55 -8.75 3.94
N LYS A 46 -22.78 -7.48 4.26
CA LYS A 46 -21.72 -6.56 4.67
C LYS A 46 -21.30 -6.82 6.11
N TYR A 47 -20.00 -6.96 6.34
CA TYR A 47 -19.40 -7.04 7.67
C TYR A 47 -18.65 -5.75 7.96
N ASN A 48 -19.06 -5.04 9.02
CA ASN A 48 -18.50 -3.73 9.40
C ASN A 48 -17.53 -3.82 10.59
N GLY A 49 -17.20 -5.04 11.05
CA GLY A 49 -16.27 -5.24 12.16
C GLY A 49 -14.81 -5.24 11.70
N LYS A 50 -13.90 -5.35 12.65
CA LYS A 50 -12.47 -5.44 12.38
C LYS A 50 -12.11 -6.81 11.81
N LEU A 51 -11.32 -6.85 10.74
CA LEU A 51 -10.74 -8.04 10.12
C LEU A 51 -9.23 -8.08 10.33
N GLY A 52 -8.61 -9.23 10.00
CA GLY A 52 -7.18 -9.46 10.15
C GLY A 52 -6.82 -10.15 11.45
N VAL A 53 -5.60 -9.93 11.93
CA VAL A 53 -5.00 -10.62 13.06
C VAL A 53 -4.94 -9.73 14.30
N PHE A 54 -5.39 -10.27 15.43
CA PHE A 54 -5.37 -9.60 16.73
C PHE A 54 -4.53 -10.44 17.69
N TYR A 55 -3.29 -10.02 17.84
CA TYR A 55 -2.29 -10.72 18.63
C TYR A 55 -2.28 -10.28 20.10
N SER A 56 -2.05 -11.24 20.97
CA SER A 56 -1.57 -11.07 22.33
C SER A 56 -0.68 -12.26 22.71
N HIS A 57 0.15 -12.14 23.75
CA HIS A 57 1.01 -13.25 24.24
C HIS A 57 0.22 -14.52 24.66
N LYS A 58 -1.06 -14.37 25.00
CA LYS A 58 -1.89 -15.51 25.45
C LYS A 58 -2.68 -16.14 24.30
N SER A 59 -2.95 -15.38 23.27
CA SER A 59 -3.77 -15.87 22.14
C SER A 59 -3.72 -14.92 20.97
N THR A 60 -3.94 -15.47 19.79
CA THR A 60 -4.07 -14.71 18.53
C THR A 60 -5.42 -15.05 17.91
N ASN A 61 -6.25 -14.04 17.65
CA ASN A 61 -7.52 -14.20 16.94
C ASN A 61 -7.33 -13.81 15.46
N PHE A 62 -7.80 -14.67 14.57
CA PHE A 62 -7.78 -14.49 13.11
C PHE A 62 -9.20 -14.29 12.61
N ARG A 63 -9.42 -13.26 11.81
CA ARG A 63 -10.73 -12.92 11.24
C ARG A 63 -10.62 -12.63 9.76
N VAL A 64 -11.40 -13.35 8.97
CA VAL A 64 -11.48 -13.16 7.52
C VAL A 64 -12.94 -13.07 7.08
N TRP A 65 -13.22 -12.21 6.11
CA TRP A 65 -14.53 -12.12 5.49
C TRP A 65 -14.53 -12.91 4.18
N ALA A 66 -15.27 -13.99 4.15
CA ALA A 66 -15.40 -14.86 3.01
C ALA A 66 -16.86 -15.34 2.88
N PRO A 67 -17.77 -14.47 2.41
CA PRO A 67 -19.22 -14.76 2.45
C PRO A 67 -19.65 -15.92 1.57
N MET A 68 -18.90 -16.24 0.52
CA MET A 68 -19.17 -17.37 -0.39
C MET A 68 -18.54 -18.67 0.06
N ALA A 69 -17.66 -18.63 1.06
CA ALA A 69 -16.97 -19.82 1.52
C ALA A 69 -17.91 -20.83 2.20
N THR A 70 -17.68 -22.10 1.94
CA THR A 70 -18.25 -23.20 2.71
C THR A 70 -17.36 -23.63 3.85
N GLU A 71 -16.03 -23.48 3.69
CA GLU A 71 -15.01 -23.75 4.68
C GLU A 71 -13.86 -22.74 4.52
N VAL A 72 -13.15 -22.45 5.62
CA VAL A 72 -11.94 -21.61 5.61
C VAL A 72 -10.91 -22.24 6.54
N LYS A 73 -9.67 -22.34 6.07
CA LYS A 73 -8.52 -22.84 6.84
C LYS A 73 -7.47 -21.76 7.07
N LEU A 74 -6.92 -21.76 8.26
CA LEU A 74 -5.67 -21.07 8.62
C LEU A 74 -4.53 -22.09 8.56
N ARG A 75 -3.45 -21.74 7.91
CA ARG A 75 -2.20 -22.51 7.89
C ARG A 75 -1.11 -21.71 8.54
N LEU A 76 -0.40 -22.29 9.50
CA LEU A 76 0.71 -21.65 10.22
C LEU A 76 2.05 -22.23 9.74
N TYR A 77 3.08 -21.38 9.74
CA TYR A 77 4.42 -21.69 9.26
C TYR A 77 5.49 -21.10 10.18
N ASP A 78 6.64 -21.74 10.23
CA ASP A 78 7.81 -21.23 10.95
C ASP A 78 8.60 -20.20 10.12
N ALA A 79 8.52 -20.27 8.80
CA ALA A 79 9.27 -19.42 7.89
C ALA A 79 8.38 -18.61 6.96
N GLY A 80 8.86 -17.44 6.56
CA GLY A 80 8.16 -16.52 5.63
C GLY A 80 8.14 -17.01 4.19
N ASN A 81 8.92 -18.03 3.86
CA ASN A 81 8.98 -18.64 2.55
C ASN A 81 9.38 -20.13 2.68
N GLY A 82 8.90 -20.98 1.75
CA GLY A 82 9.21 -22.42 1.74
C GLY A 82 8.67 -23.17 2.96
N GLY A 83 8.96 -24.47 3.03
CA GLY A 83 8.52 -25.36 4.12
C GLY A 83 7.02 -25.64 4.12
N GLU A 84 6.65 -26.69 4.85
CA GLU A 84 5.26 -27.11 5.03
C GLU A 84 4.59 -26.37 6.19
N ALA A 85 3.25 -26.35 6.18
CA ALA A 85 2.49 -25.84 7.31
C ALA A 85 2.74 -26.69 8.55
N VAL A 86 3.13 -26.05 9.66
CA VAL A 86 3.32 -26.71 10.95
C VAL A 86 1.98 -26.97 11.66
N LYS A 87 0.93 -26.25 11.25
CA LYS A 87 -0.41 -26.40 11.83
C LYS A 87 -1.48 -25.94 10.83
N GLU A 88 -2.55 -26.70 10.71
CA GLU A 88 -3.78 -26.32 10.00
C GLU A 88 -4.93 -26.22 11.01
N ILE A 89 -5.77 -25.20 10.87
CA ILE A 89 -6.86 -24.91 11.78
C ILE A 89 -8.08 -24.45 10.98
N ASP A 90 -9.19 -25.13 11.15
CA ASP A 90 -10.46 -24.71 10.55
C ASP A 90 -11.02 -23.48 11.27
N LEU A 91 -11.49 -22.51 10.51
CA LEU A 91 -12.18 -21.35 11.07
C LEU A 91 -13.66 -21.62 11.28
N GLY A 92 -14.20 -21.10 12.38
CA GLY A 92 -15.63 -21.12 12.65
C GLY A 92 -16.40 -20.05 11.87
N LYS A 93 -17.44 -20.46 11.15
CA LYS A 93 -18.34 -19.54 10.44
C LYS A 93 -19.17 -18.73 11.43
N LYS A 94 -19.27 -17.43 11.20
CA LYS A 94 -20.05 -16.48 11.97
C LYS A 94 -21.08 -15.77 11.08
N ALA A 95 -21.87 -14.89 11.69
CA ALA A 95 -22.83 -14.10 10.93
C ALA A 95 -22.15 -13.17 9.91
N LYS A 96 -22.89 -12.79 8.87
CA LYS A 96 -22.46 -11.81 7.84
C LYS A 96 -21.20 -12.21 7.08
N GLY A 97 -20.95 -13.51 6.88
CA GLY A 97 -19.82 -14.00 6.09
C GLY A 97 -18.46 -13.89 6.80
N LEU A 98 -18.43 -13.62 8.10
CA LEU A 98 -17.23 -13.66 8.91
C LEU A 98 -16.83 -15.10 9.21
N TRP A 99 -15.53 -15.37 9.18
CA TRP A 99 -14.89 -16.59 9.66
C TRP A 99 -13.84 -16.22 10.67
N GLU A 100 -13.77 -16.93 11.78
CA GLU A 100 -12.78 -16.64 12.82
C GLU A 100 -12.30 -17.90 13.55
N THR A 101 -11.08 -17.83 14.04
CA THR A 101 -10.51 -18.79 14.98
C THR A 101 -9.60 -18.09 15.98
N THR A 102 -9.33 -18.75 17.12
CA THR A 102 -8.40 -18.25 18.12
C THR A 102 -7.38 -19.33 18.47
N VAL A 103 -6.12 -19.04 18.20
CA VAL A 103 -4.98 -19.84 18.61
C VAL A 103 -4.59 -19.44 20.02
N ARG A 104 -4.68 -20.37 20.98
CA ARG A 104 -4.47 -20.11 22.43
C ARG A 104 -3.04 -20.43 22.86
N GLU A 105 -2.08 -19.84 22.18
CA GLU A 105 -0.65 -19.91 22.44
C GLU A 105 0.03 -18.66 21.91
N ASP A 106 1.26 -18.40 22.34
CA ASP A 106 2.08 -17.32 21.78
C ASP A 106 2.68 -17.77 20.44
N ILE A 107 2.12 -17.23 19.37
CA ILE A 107 2.57 -17.47 18.00
C ILE A 107 3.21 -16.23 17.36
N LYS A 108 3.77 -15.34 18.17
CA LYS A 108 4.54 -14.21 17.66
C LYS A 108 5.65 -14.70 16.70
N ASN A 109 5.83 -13.97 15.61
CA ASN A 109 6.79 -14.26 14.54
C ASN A 109 6.49 -15.52 13.71
N LYS A 110 5.38 -16.23 13.93
CA LYS A 110 4.90 -17.25 13.00
C LYS A 110 4.27 -16.59 11.78
N TYR A 111 4.34 -17.30 10.66
CA TYR A 111 3.72 -16.88 9.42
C TYR A 111 2.43 -17.63 9.18
N TYR A 112 1.56 -17.07 8.34
CA TYR A 112 0.26 -17.67 8.09
C TYR A 112 -0.30 -17.33 6.72
N THR A 113 -1.18 -18.22 6.24
CA THR A 113 -2.01 -18.04 5.05
C THR A 113 -3.43 -18.50 5.35
N PHE A 114 -4.33 -18.13 4.45
CA PHE A 114 -5.68 -18.69 4.41
C PHE A 114 -5.90 -19.52 3.15
N GLN A 115 -6.76 -20.52 3.26
CA GLN A 115 -7.38 -21.20 2.13
C GLN A 115 -8.90 -21.18 2.29
N VAL A 116 -9.60 -21.02 1.18
CA VAL A 116 -11.05 -20.88 1.16
C VAL A 116 -11.63 -21.98 0.29
N MET A 117 -12.61 -22.72 0.78
CA MET A 117 -13.40 -23.67 0.03
C MET A 117 -14.59 -22.96 -0.60
N GLN A 118 -14.67 -22.97 -1.91
CA GLN A 118 -15.80 -22.43 -2.67
C GLN A 118 -16.13 -23.35 -3.83
N ASP A 119 -17.42 -23.61 -4.06
CA ASP A 119 -17.91 -24.48 -5.14
C ASP A 119 -17.22 -25.86 -5.13
N GLY A 120 -16.99 -26.40 -3.93
CA GLY A 120 -16.36 -27.72 -3.73
C GLY A 120 -14.85 -27.78 -4.01
N LYS A 121 -14.19 -26.64 -4.16
CA LYS A 121 -12.74 -26.57 -4.44
C LYS A 121 -12.02 -25.65 -3.46
N TRP A 122 -10.87 -26.10 -2.96
CA TRP A 122 -9.96 -25.24 -2.21
C TRP A 122 -9.25 -24.24 -3.13
N SER A 123 -9.19 -22.98 -2.69
CA SER A 123 -8.33 -21.99 -3.33
C SER A 123 -6.85 -22.36 -3.18
N LEU A 124 -5.98 -21.66 -3.92
CA LEU A 124 -4.59 -21.55 -3.53
C LEU A 124 -4.49 -20.87 -2.15
N GLU A 125 -3.37 -21.04 -1.48
CA GLU A 125 -3.07 -20.28 -0.29
C GLU A 125 -2.95 -18.79 -0.62
N VAL A 126 -3.54 -17.96 0.20
CA VAL A 126 -3.51 -16.51 0.03
C VAL A 126 -3.06 -15.83 1.32
N PRO A 127 -2.23 -14.78 1.22
CA PRO A 127 -1.90 -13.95 2.38
C PRO A 127 -3.14 -13.16 2.84
N ASP A 128 -3.10 -12.70 4.08
CA ASP A 128 -4.11 -11.81 4.63
C ASP A 128 -3.92 -10.39 4.11
N ILE A 129 -4.94 -9.81 3.49
CA ILE A 129 -4.93 -8.42 3.01
C ILE A 129 -4.82 -7.39 4.16
N TYR A 130 -5.06 -7.82 5.39
CA TYR A 130 -4.92 -7.01 6.61
C TYR A 130 -3.63 -7.32 7.38
N ALA A 131 -2.71 -8.12 6.82
CA ALA A 131 -1.43 -8.40 7.46
C ALA A 131 -0.66 -7.12 7.76
N LYS A 132 -0.08 -7.02 8.96
CA LYS A 132 0.76 -5.89 9.39
C LYS A 132 2.23 -6.07 9.05
N ALA A 133 2.65 -7.30 8.87
CA ALA A 133 3.95 -7.69 8.37
C ALA A 133 3.79 -8.93 7.49
N VAL A 134 4.71 -9.13 6.58
CA VAL A 134 4.67 -10.22 5.61
C VAL A 134 6.03 -10.91 5.48
N GLY A 135 6.03 -12.13 4.98
CA GLY A 135 7.23 -12.84 4.55
C GLY A 135 7.69 -12.41 3.16
N VAL A 136 8.65 -13.14 2.62
CA VAL A 136 9.25 -12.89 1.30
C VAL A 136 8.17 -12.74 0.23
N ASN A 137 8.26 -11.69 -0.57
CA ASN A 137 7.35 -11.35 -1.66
C ASN A 137 5.85 -11.30 -1.25
N GLY A 138 5.56 -11.08 0.04
CA GLY A 138 4.19 -11.00 0.52
C GLY A 138 3.42 -12.32 0.51
N HIS A 139 4.07 -13.47 0.31
CA HIS A 139 3.39 -14.77 0.19
C HIS A 139 2.68 -15.23 1.46
N ARG A 140 3.16 -14.81 2.62
CA ARG A 140 2.58 -15.16 3.93
C ARG A 140 2.45 -13.92 4.80
N GLY A 141 1.35 -13.76 5.52
CA GLY A 141 1.26 -12.80 6.61
C GLY A 141 2.13 -13.23 7.78
N MET A 142 2.58 -12.29 8.62
CA MET A 142 3.33 -12.57 9.84
C MET A 142 2.57 -12.04 11.06
N VAL A 143 2.54 -12.85 12.12
CA VAL A 143 1.98 -12.44 13.41
C VAL A 143 3.01 -11.59 14.16
N VAL A 144 2.70 -10.32 14.34
CA VAL A 144 3.62 -9.34 14.96
C VAL A 144 2.94 -8.58 16.08
N ASP A 145 3.71 -8.26 17.11
CA ASP A 145 3.34 -7.23 18.08
C ASP A 145 3.86 -5.89 17.58
N MET A 146 2.96 -5.01 17.17
CA MET A 146 3.35 -3.70 16.64
C MET A 146 4.10 -2.83 17.66
N ARG A 147 3.95 -3.11 18.97
CA ARG A 147 4.68 -2.39 20.02
C ARG A 147 6.18 -2.68 20.00
N ASP A 148 6.58 -3.84 19.48
CA ASP A 148 8.00 -4.22 19.35
C ASP A 148 8.69 -3.51 18.18
N THR A 149 7.93 -2.87 17.31
CA THR A 149 8.48 -2.15 16.14
C THR A 149 8.82 -0.70 16.45
N ASP A 150 8.39 -0.19 17.61
CA ASP A 150 8.64 1.18 18.02
C ASP A 150 10.11 1.34 18.46
N PRO A 151 10.88 2.25 17.86
CA PRO A 151 12.23 2.52 18.31
C PRO A 151 12.23 3.21 19.68
N VAL A 152 13.37 3.15 20.37
CA VAL A 152 13.53 3.80 21.67
C VAL A 152 13.25 5.30 21.55
N GLY A 153 12.33 5.80 22.38
CA GLY A 153 11.91 7.19 22.39
C GLY A 153 10.74 7.54 21.46
N TRP A 154 10.22 6.59 20.66
CA TRP A 154 9.12 6.80 19.72
C TRP A 154 7.89 7.48 20.33
N SER A 155 7.49 7.04 21.53
CA SER A 155 6.34 7.62 22.24
C SER A 155 6.50 9.10 22.63
N LYS A 156 7.72 9.62 22.63
CA LYS A 156 8.06 11.02 22.91
C LYS A 156 8.29 11.84 21.65
N ASP A 157 8.39 11.16 20.50
CA ASP A 157 8.58 11.82 19.21
C ASP A 157 7.34 12.61 18.82
N LYS A 158 7.56 13.80 18.25
CA LYS A 158 6.49 14.70 17.80
C LYS A 158 6.86 15.30 16.46
N SER A 159 5.95 15.18 15.51
CA SER A 159 6.11 15.87 14.23
C SER A 159 6.26 17.39 14.41
N PRO A 160 7.18 18.05 13.72
CA PRO A 160 7.24 19.49 13.64
C PRO A 160 5.91 20.08 13.18
N LYS A 161 5.49 21.17 13.80
CA LYS A 161 4.26 21.87 13.40
C LYS A 161 4.60 22.94 12.38
N LEU A 162 3.97 22.89 11.23
CA LEU A 162 3.99 23.98 10.26
C LEU A 162 2.93 25.04 10.65
N LYS A 163 3.25 26.30 10.44
CA LYS A 163 2.29 27.40 10.61
C LYS A 163 1.23 27.37 9.51
N HIS A 164 1.67 27.12 8.27
CA HIS A 164 0.81 26.98 7.11
C HIS A 164 1.25 25.78 6.29
N PRO A 165 0.33 25.07 5.57
CA PRO A 165 0.73 23.99 4.69
C PRO A 165 1.72 24.38 3.59
N THR A 166 1.68 25.66 3.18
CA THR A 166 2.60 26.26 2.20
C THR A 166 4.02 26.46 2.71
N ASP A 167 4.27 26.31 4.01
CA ASP A 167 5.62 26.38 4.61
C ASP A 167 6.38 25.05 4.44
N ALA A 168 5.73 24.03 3.88
CA ALA A 168 6.35 22.74 3.62
C ALA A 168 7.39 22.86 2.49
N VAL A 169 8.61 22.46 2.79
CA VAL A 169 9.68 22.23 1.80
C VAL A 169 9.88 20.74 1.69
N ILE A 170 9.43 20.16 0.59
CA ILE A 170 9.39 18.72 0.38
C ILE A 170 10.57 18.31 -0.50
N TYR A 171 11.29 17.29 -0.08
CA TYR A 171 12.38 16.67 -0.83
C TYR A 171 12.03 15.20 -1.08
N GLU A 172 11.89 14.82 -2.34
CA GLU A 172 11.69 13.43 -2.72
C GLU A 172 13.03 12.73 -2.87
N LEU A 173 13.20 11.57 -2.28
CA LEU A 173 14.44 10.79 -2.39
C LEU A 173 14.18 9.28 -2.40
N HIS A 174 15.12 8.57 -3.01
CA HIS A 174 15.22 7.13 -2.95
C HIS A 174 16.23 6.73 -1.87
N ILE A 175 15.87 5.75 -1.02
CA ILE A 175 16.69 5.34 0.14
C ILE A 175 18.09 4.89 -0.29
N ARG A 176 18.21 4.17 -1.39
CA ARG A 176 19.48 3.72 -1.92
C ARG A 176 20.31 4.90 -2.41
N ASP A 177 19.75 5.75 -3.24
CA ASP A 177 20.48 6.76 -4.00
C ASP A 177 21.13 7.81 -3.10
N ILE A 178 20.49 8.18 -1.98
CA ILE A 178 21.03 9.17 -1.04
C ILE A 178 22.33 8.72 -0.38
N SER A 179 22.64 7.42 -0.38
CA SER A 179 23.76 6.86 0.38
C SER A 179 24.78 6.08 -0.44
N GLU A 180 24.45 5.71 -1.71
CA GLU A 180 25.30 4.79 -2.52
C GLU A 180 26.64 5.37 -2.95
N ASP A 181 26.77 6.68 -3.11
CA ASP A 181 28.04 7.29 -3.51
C ASP A 181 29.15 6.89 -2.51
N PRO A 182 30.29 6.36 -2.99
CA PRO A 182 31.42 5.98 -2.14
C PRO A 182 31.88 7.12 -1.24
N ASN A 183 31.78 8.37 -1.69
CA ASN A 183 32.19 9.56 -0.99
C ASN A 183 31.11 10.15 -0.08
N SER A 184 29.95 9.53 0.06
CA SER A 184 28.88 10.04 0.92
C SER A 184 29.22 10.04 2.41
N GLY A 185 30.26 9.32 2.83
CA GLY A 185 30.59 9.15 4.25
C GLY A 185 29.58 8.29 5.03
N ILE A 186 28.49 7.86 4.41
CA ILE A 186 27.47 7.01 5.02
C ILE A 186 27.96 5.55 5.04
N LYS A 187 27.81 4.87 6.18
CA LYS A 187 28.27 3.49 6.39
C LYS A 187 27.25 2.47 5.90
N ASN A 188 25.97 2.70 6.20
CA ASN A 188 24.88 1.80 5.81
C ASN A 188 24.34 2.16 4.41
N LYS A 189 25.18 1.95 3.38
CA LYS A 189 24.85 2.29 2.00
C LYS A 189 23.65 1.47 1.49
N GLY A 190 22.72 2.14 0.79
CA GLY A 190 21.54 1.55 0.21
C GLY A 190 20.50 1.01 1.19
N LYS A 191 20.66 1.28 2.49
CA LYS A 191 19.79 0.75 3.56
C LYS A 191 19.05 1.86 4.30
N PHE A 192 17.89 1.51 4.89
CA PHE A 192 17.11 2.45 5.73
C PHE A 192 17.96 3.10 6.83
N LEU A 193 18.87 2.35 7.44
CA LEU A 193 19.77 2.87 8.48
C LEU A 193 20.68 3.98 7.98
N GLY A 194 21.00 4.05 6.68
CA GLY A 194 21.76 5.16 6.12
C GLY A 194 21.08 6.51 6.28
N LEU A 195 19.75 6.56 6.33
CA LEU A 195 18.99 7.79 6.58
C LEU A 195 19.05 8.26 8.04
N THR A 196 19.50 7.41 8.95
CA THR A 196 19.59 7.77 10.39
C THR A 196 20.98 8.24 10.81
N GLU A 197 21.97 8.14 9.92
CA GLU A 197 23.33 8.54 10.19
C GLU A 197 23.46 10.08 10.17
N THR A 198 24.17 10.63 11.15
CA THR A 198 24.47 12.05 11.28
C THR A 198 25.96 12.29 11.28
N GLY A 199 26.40 13.53 11.00
CA GLY A 199 27.82 13.88 10.95
C GLY A 199 28.54 13.36 9.71
N THR A 200 27.81 12.81 8.73
CA THR A 200 28.37 12.27 7.49
C THR A 200 28.80 13.38 6.55
N LYS A 201 29.95 13.22 5.91
CA LYS A 201 30.55 14.24 5.04
C LYS A 201 31.25 13.62 3.84
N THR A 202 31.33 14.39 2.77
CA THR A 202 32.21 14.13 1.64
C THR A 202 33.66 14.27 2.03
N PRO A 203 34.64 13.79 1.24
CA PRO A 203 36.09 14.02 1.50
C PRO A 203 36.49 15.49 1.60
N ASP A 204 35.80 16.39 0.90
CA ASP A 204 35.99 17.85 0.97
C ASP A 204 35.20 18.55 2.09
N GLY A 205 34.58 17.75 3.00
CA GLY A 205 33.98 18.23 4.24
C GLY A 205 32.55 18.74 4.15
N LYS A 206 31.86 18.56 2.99
CA LYS A 206 30.47 18.97 2.84
C LYS A 206 29.54 17.96 3.51
N ALA A 207 28.48 18.44 4.15
CA ALA A 207 27.47 17.57 4.75
C ALA A 207 26.77 16.69 3.72
N THR A 208 26.45 15.46 4.10
CA THR A 208 25.73 14.47 3.28
C THR A 208 24.54 13.91 4.05
N GLY A 209 23.71 13.12 3.38
CA GLY A 209 22.58 12.43 4.02
C GLY A 209 21.64 13.38 4.76
N LEU A 210 21.26 12.99 5.97
CA LEU A 210 20.30 13.74 6.78
C LEU A 210 20.77 15.17 7.12
N ASP A 211 22.06 15.37 7.36
CA ASP A 211 22.57 16.71 7.72
C ASP A 211 22.54 17.65 6.51
N HIS A 212 22.77 17.15 5.30
CA HIS A 212 22.59 17.94 4.08
C HIS A 212 21.14 18.38 3.89
N LEU A 213 20.17 17.49 4.14
CA LEU A 213 18.74 17.84 4.06
C LEU A 213 18.37 18.93 5.06
N LYS A 214 18.95 18.90 6.25
CA LYS A 214 18.77 19.97 7.27
C LYS A 214 19.36 21.30 6.81
N GLU A 215 20.56 21.29 6.23
CA GLU A 215 21.20 22.50 5.68
C GLU A 215 20.37 23.14 4.58
N LEU A 216 19.70 22.31 3.73
CA LEU A 216 18.78 22.78 2.71
C LEU A 216 17.46 23.33 3.26
N GLY A 217 17.20 23.20 4.56
CA GLY A 217 15.94 23.65 5.17
C GLY A 217 14.74 22.75 4.83
N ILE A 218 14.98 21.49 4.48
CA ILE A 218 13.92 20.51 4.18
C ILE A 218 13.10 20.24 5.42
N THR A 219 11.78 20.36 5.31
CA THR A 219 10.83 20.09 6.39
C THR A 219 10.20 18.72 6.29
N HIS A 220 10.07 18.18 5.08
CA HIS A 220 9.45 16.90 4.79
C HIS A 220 10.27 16.10 3.78
N VAL A 221 10.54 14.85 4.11
CA VAL A 221 11.14 13.89 3.20
C VAL A 221 10.03 13.01 2.64
N HIS A 222 9.87 13.00 1.32
CA HIS A 222 9.00 12.08 0.60
C HIS A 222 9.84 10.91 0.10
N LEU A 223 9.72 9.77 0.75
CA LEU A 223 10.42 8.56 0.33
C LEU A 223 9.76 7.98 -0.92
N LEU A 224 10.54 7.72 -1.95
CA LEU A 224 10.11 6.87 -3.08
C LEU A 224 9.70 5.49 -2.56
N PRO A 225 8.81 4.76 -3.28
CA PRO A 225 8.29 3.47 -2.84
C PRO A 225 9.40 2.55 -2.35
N SER A 226 9.26 2.07 -1.11
CA SER A 226 10.27 1.26 -0.40
C SER A 226 9.68 -0.04 0.15
N PHE A 227 8.46 -0.40 -0.26
CA PHE A 227 7.84 -1.67 0.10
C PHE A 227 8.36 -2.79 -0.82
N ASP A 228 8.20 -4.01 -0.33
CA ASP A 228 8.63 -5.22 -1.02
C ASP A 228 7.95 -5.38 -2.39
N TYR A 229 8.68 -5.90 -3.35
CA TYR A 229 8.20 -6.25 -4.68
C TYR A 229 8.70 -7.65 -5.03
N ASN A 230 8.06 -8.30 -5.98
CA ASN A 230 8.43 -9.63 -6.41
C ASN A 230 9.84 -9.64 -7.03
N SER A 231 10.77 -10.32 -6.39
CA SER A 231 12.19 -10.43 -6.76
C SER A 231 12.59 -11.86 -7.09
#